data_7216438dadd036db2b92e405c89457e3
#
_entry.id   7216438dadd036db2b92e405c89457e3
#
_cell.length_a   1.000
_cell.length_b   1.000
_cell.length_c   1.000
_cell.angle_alpha   90.00
_cell.angle_beta   90.00
_cell.angle_gamma   90.00
#
_symmetry.space_group_name_H-M   'P 1'
#
loop_
_entity.id
_entity.type
_entity.pdbx_description
1 polymer ?
#
loop_
_entity_poly.entity_id
_entity_poly.type
_entity_poly.pdbx_seq_one_letter_code
_entity_poly.pdbx_strand_id
1 'polypeptide(L)'
;MTWASQEKQALIWAIGFLDEVWWSRFALPPAYAWQDNEQPVRFVEQKWQKADPDAKALACYGVLWQRGPADAPIRDQMSLRFVDGRPVSDITTQFLACCCSALETQGKHAWLLIWDNASWHYSKAVRTWIRDHNQQVKASGKGVRILPLFLPKQSPWLNPIEPKWVHGKRAVVEPNGLLSAKQLAERICAYYHCSSEAHLSIQEQVS
;
A
#
# COMPACT_ATOMS: atom_id res chain seq x y z
N MET A 1 -8.59 12.31 -32.99
CA MET A 1 -7.81 12.60 -31.76
C MET A 1 -6.36 12.63 -32.16
N THR A 2 -5.68 13.76 -31.97
CA THR A 2 -4.27 13.90 -32.30
C THR A 2 -3.39 13.33 -31.20
N TRP A 3 -2.19 12.85 -31.52
CA TRP A 3 -1.19 12.33 -30.57
C TRP A 3 -0.97 13.28 -29.39
N ALA A 4 -0.88 14.58 -29.62
CA ALA A 4 -0.75 15.59 -28.56
C ALA A 4 -1.92 15.64 -27.59
N SER A 5 -3.14 15.24 -27.99
CA SER A 5 -4.29 15.16 -27.08
C SER A 5 -4.26 13.89 -26.22
N GLN A 6 -3.66 12.80 -26.72
CA GLN A 6 -3.47 11.57 -25.97
C GLN A 6 -2.35 11.71 -24.93
N GLU A 7 -1.25 12.39 -25.26
CA GLU A 7 -0.19 12.70 -24.30
C GLU A 7 -0.68 13.62 -23.18
N LYS A 8 -1.43 14.67 -23.48
CA LYS A 8 -2.06 15.52 -22.45
C LYS A 8 -3.02 14.74 -21.54
N GLN A 9 -3.79 13.81 -22.10
CA GLN A 9 -4.67 12.95 -21.27
C GLN A 9 -3.87 11.99 -20.39
N ALA A 10 -2.79 11.40 -20.88
CA ALA A 10 -1.93 10.53 -20.08
C ALA A 10 -1.28 11.25 -18.89
N LEU A 11 -0.97 12.54 -19.03
CA LEU A 11 -0.38 13.36 -17.96
C LEU A 11 -1.35 13.62 -16.79
N ILE A 12 -2.67 13.60 -17.02
CA ILE A 12 -3.68 13.92 -15.99
C ILE A 12 -4.27 12.68 -15.30
N TRP A 13 -3.97 11.48 -15.78
CA TRP A 13 -4.42 10.22 -15.20
C TRP A 13 -3.33 9.56 -14.37
N ALA A 14 -3.76 8.86 -13.32
CA ALA A 14 -2.94 7.91 -12.58
C ALA A 14 -3.57 6.53 -12.65
N ILE A 15 -2.76 5.48 -12.75
CA ILE A 15 -3.18 4.09 -12.61
C ILE A 15 -2.48 3.56 -11.37
N GLY A 16 -3.24 2.98 -10.45
CA GLY A 16 -2.69 2.44 -9.21
C GLY A 16 -3.38 1.15 -8.81
N PHE A 17 -2.57 0.16 -8.46
CA PHE A 17 -2.99 -1.14 -7.95
C PHE A 17 -2.92 -1.11 -6.43
N LEU A 18 -4.07 -1.19 -5.78
CA LEU A 18 -4.18 -1.14 -4.32
C LEU A 18 -4.33 -2.54 -3.75
N ASP A 19 -3.68 -2.76 -2.62
CA ASP A 19 -3.80 -3.98 -1.84
C ASP A 19 -3.39 -3.75 -0.38
N GLU A 20 -3.76 -4.64 0.52
CA GLU A 20 -3.34 -4.66 1.91
C GLU A 20 -2.44 -5.84 2.22
N VAL A 21 -1.51 -5.60 3.13
CA VAL A 21 -0.55 -6.61 3.55
C VAL A 21 -0.31 -6.56 5.06
N TRP A 22 -0.09 -7.72 5.66
CA TRP A 22 0.39 -7.83 7.03
C TRP A 22 1.87 -8.15 7.06
N TRP A 23 2.61 -7.39 7.88
CA TRP A 23 4.05 -7.53 8.11
C TRP A 23 4.29 -8.08 9.50
N SER A 24 4.69 -9.34 9.60
CA SER A 24 4.99 -9.97 10.89
C SER A 24 6.37 -9.54 11.39
N ARG A 25 6.47 -9.16 12.67
CA ARG A 25 7.74 -8.94 13.36
C ARG A 25 8.51 -10.26 13.59
N PHE A 26 7.80 -11.37 13.51
CA PHE A 26 8.30 -12.73 13.74
C PHE A 26 8.51 -13.51 12.45
N ALA A 27 8.60 -12.83 11.31
CA ALA A 27 8.87 -13.49 10.05
C ALA A 27 10.28 -14.09 10.08
N LEU A 28 10.37 -15.38 9.77
CA LEU A 28 11.65 -16.06 9.62
C LEU A 28 12.21 -15.84 8.21
N PRO A 29 13.53 -15.67 8.08
CA PRO A 29 14.17 -15.64 6.77
C PRO A 29 13.96 -16.99 6.06
N PRO A 30 14.00 -17.03 4.72
CA PRO A 30 13.95 -18.30 4.00
C PRO A 30 15.13 -19.18 4.41
N ALA A 31 14.90 -20.49 4.56
CA ALA A 31 15.86 -21.45 5.06
C ALA A 31 17.10 -21.69 4.16
N TYR A 32 17.18 -21.00 3.03
CA TYR A 32 18.29 -21.10 2.09
C TYR A 32 19.21 -19.87 2.27
N ALA A 33 20.31 -20.07 2.96
CA ALA A 33 21.39 -19.10 3.00
C ALA A 33 22.64 -19.74 2.38
N TRP A 34 23.21 -19.13 1.35
CA TRP A 34 24.56 -19.41 0.92
C TRP A 34 25.49 -18.73 1.91
N GLN A 35 26.33 -19.48 2.59
CA GLN A 35 27.22 -18.97 3.58
C GLN A 35 28.64 -19.49 3.33
N ASP A 36 29.62 -18.63 3.57
CA ASP A 36 31.00 -19.06 3.75
C ASP A 36 31.10 -20.01 4.94
N ASN A 37 31.84 -21.10 4.76
CA ASN A 37 31.91 -22.26 5.67
C ASN A 37 32.39 -21.95 7.10
N GLU A 38 32.75 -20.72 7.43
CA GLU A 38 33.37 -20.38 8.70
C GLU A 38 32.39 -19.97 9.81
N GLN A 39 31.14 -19.59 9.48
CA GLN A 39 30.15 -19.24 10.51
C GLN A 39 28.76 -19.79 10.15
N PRO A 40 28.19 -20.73 10.93
CA PRO A 40 26.84 -21.24 10.68
C PRO A 40 25.79 -20.16 10.88
N VAL A 41 24.85 -20.04 9.94
CA VAL A 41 23.66 -19.18 10.13
C VAL A 41 22.88 -19.71 11.32
N ARG A 42 22.79 -18.91 12.36
CA ARG A 42 21.97 -19.22 13.53
C ARG A 42 20.69 -18.42 13.45
N PHE A 43 19.58 -19.11 13.30
CA PHE A 43 18.28 -18.50 13.49
C PHE A 43 18.00 -18.40 14.99
N VAL A 44 17.68 -17.21 15.45
CA VAL A 44 17.24 -17.02 16.83
C VAL A 44 15.72 -17.20 16.86
N GLU A 45 15.24 -18.17 17.65
CA GLU A 45 13.82 -18.35 17.86
C GLU A 45 13.28 -17.11 18.56
N GLN A 46 12.37 -16.41 17.87
CA GLN A 46 11.74 -15.20 18.39
C GLN A 46 10.40 -15.57 19.00
N LYS A 47 10.29 -15.41 20.32
CA LYS A 47 9.02 -15.65 21.04
C LYS A 47 8.40 -14.33 21.46
N TRP A 48 7.12 -14.15 21.13
CA TRP A 48 6.37 -13.02 21.62
C TRP A 48 6.23 -13.11 23.14
N GLN A 49 6.53 -12.01 23.81
CA GLN A 49 6.34 -11.87 25.25
C GLN A 49 5.09 -11.04 25.53
N LYS A 50 4.31 -11.42 26.56
CA LYS A 50 3.08 -10.70 26.93
C LYS A 50 3.34 -9.24 27.29
N ALA A 51 4.55 -8.92 27.76
CA ALA A 51 4.98 -7.56 28.12
C ALA A 51 5.49 -6.74 26.91
N ASP A 52 5.55 -7.32 25.70
CA ASP A 52 5.95 -6.58 24.51
C ASP A 52 4.85 -5.55 24.16
N PRO A 53 5.16 -4.24 24.17
CA PRO A 53 4.18 -3.18 23.89
C PRO A 53 3.75 -3.13 22.43
N ASP A 54 4.56 -3.72 21.54
CA ASP A 54 4.34 -3.65 20.11
C ASP A 54 3.38 -4.74 19.58
N ALA A 55 2.61 -4.42 18.57
CA ALA A 55 1.80 -5.39 17.85
C ALA A 55 2.67 -6.48 17.22
N LYS A 56 2.16 -7.72 17.16
CA LYS A 56 2.87 -8.86 16.52
C LYS A 56 3.09 -8.66 15.02
N ALA A 57 2.20 -7.91 14.38
CA ALA A 57 2.25 -7.60 12.97
C ALA A 57 1.67 -6.23 12.71
N LEU A 58 2.14 -5.57 11.66
CA LEU A 58 1.65 -4.30 11.17
C LEU A 58 0.78 -4.52 9.94
N ALA A 59 -0.44 -3.99 9.96
CA ALA A 59 -1.26 -3.87 8.77
C ALA A 59 -0.77 -2.67 7.95
N CYS A 60 -0.77 -2.81 6.64
CA CYS A 60 -0.30 -1.77 5.73
C CYS A 60 -1.15 -1.77 4.46
N TYR A 61 -1.63 -0.60 4.07
CA TYR A 61 -2.13 -0.34 2.72
C TYR A 61 -1.00 0.04 1.80
N GLY A 62 -1.06 -0.44 0.57
CA GLY A 62 -0.13 -0.04 -0.47
C GLY A 62 -0.81 0.24 -1.80
N VAL A 63 -0.27 1.19 -2.54
CA VAL A 63 -0.58 1.39 -3.96
C VAL A 63 0.70 1.30 -4.77
N LEU A 64 0.67 0.42 -5.76
CA LEU A 64 1.68 0.38 -6.81
C LEU A 64 1.23 1.28 -7.96
N TRP A 65 1.93 2.39 -8.16
CA TRP A 65 1.64 3.34 -9.23
C TRP A 65 2.28 2.90 -10.53
N GLN A 66 1.48 2.79 -11.57
CA GLN A 66 1.98 2.59 -12.93
C GLN A 66 2.35 3.95 -13.52
N ARG A 67 3.60 4.10 -13.96
CA ARG A 67 4.04 5.27 -14.71
C ARG A 67 3.68 5.13 -16.18
N GLY A 68 3.36 6.26 -16.82
CA GLY A 68 3.11 6.32 -18.24
C GLY A 68 4.39 6.09 -19.07
N PRO A 69 4.26 5.83 -20.37
CA PRO A 69 5.39 5.53 -21.26
C PRO A 69 6.41 6.67 -21.44
N ALA A 70 6.08 7.88 -21.02
CA ALA A 70 6.99 9.04 -21.08
C ALA A 70 8.03 9.07 -19.96
N ASP A 71 7.88 8.28 -18.91
CA ASP A 71 8.71 8.31 -17.70
C ASP A 71 9.65 7.08 -17.66
N ALA A 72 10.54 6.95 -18.60
CA ALA A 72 11.59 5.93 -18.54
C ALA A 72 12.80 6.43 -17.71
N PRO A 73 13.48 5.56 -16.90
CA PRO A 73 13.17 4.16 -16.66
C PRO A 73 12.08 3.98 -15.59
N ILE A 74 11.13 3.09 -15.86
CA ILE A 74 10.01 2.77 -15.00
C ILE A 74 10.53 2.13 -13.71
N ARG A 75 10.66 2.92 -12.66
CA ARG A 75 10.68 2.37 -11.29
C ARG A 75 9.25 2.38 -10.79
N ASP A 76 8.72 1.19 -10.51
CA ASP A 76 7.46 1.05 -9.81
C ASP A 76 7.51 1.90 -8.54
N GLN A 77 6.64 2.87 -8.45
CA GLN A 77 6.56 3.72 -7.27
C GLN A 77 5.50 3.14 -6.33
N MET A 78 5.90 2.88 -5.09
CA MET A 78 4.99 2.45 -4.03
C MET A 78 4.63 3.63 -3.15
N SER A 79 3.35 3.68 -2.75
CA SER A 79 2.90 4.51 -1.62
C SER A 79 2.37 3.60 -0.54
N LEU A 80 2.82 3.77 0.69
CA LEU A 80 2.47 2.92 1.82
C LEU A 80 1.85 3.73 2.96
N ARG A 81 0.91 3.10 3.70
CA ARG A 81 0.37 3.60 4.96
C ARG A 81 0.16 2.46 5.92
N PHE A 82 0.80 2.53 7.07
CA PHE A 82 0.54 1.60 8.17
C PHE A 82 -0.78 1.94 8.86
N VAL A 83 -1.36 0.95 9.52
CA VAL A 83 -2.66 1.05 10.16
C VAL A 83 -2.52 0.64 11.63
N ASP A 84 -3.01 1.50 12.53
CA ASP A 84 -3.19 1.13 13.93
C ASP A 84 -4.46 0.31 14.07
N GLY A 85 -4.29 -1.02 14.11
CA GLY A 85 -5.39 -1.98 14.14
C GLY A 85 -5.47 -2.82 12.87
N ARG A 86 -6.64 -2.88 12.23
CA ARG A 86 -6.92 -3.72 11.05
C ARG A 86 -7.53 -2.93 9.90
N PRO A 87 -7.36 -3.37 8.65
CA PRO A 87 -8.08 -2.82 7.50
C PRO A 87 -9.58 -2.93 7.68
N VAL A 88 -10.27 -1.82 7.59
CA VAL A 88 -11.74 -1.69 7.62
C VAL A 88 -12.17 -0.57 6.68
N SER A 89 -13.47 -0.46 6.38
CA SER A 89 -13.99 0.52 5.43
C SER A 89 -13.56 1.96 5.70
N ASP A 90 -13.55 2.38 6.97
CA ASP A 90 -13.16 3.76 7.37
C ASP A 90 -11.68 4.02 7.10
N ILE A 91 -10.82 3.05 7.40
CA ILE A 91 -9.40 3.13 7.08
C ILE A 91 -9.18 3.16 5.56
N THR A 92 -9.92 2.34 4.81
CA THR A 92 -9.88 2.35 3.34
C THR A 92 -10.20 3.74 2.79
N THR A 93 -11.26 4.40 3.27
CA THR A 93 -11.63 5.74 2.79
C THR A 93 -10.59 6.80 3.18
N GLN A 94 -10.00 6.73 4.36
CA GLN A 94 -8.89 7.59 4.76
C GLN A 94 -7.68 7.42 3.83
N PHE A 95 -7.31 6.16 3.52
CA PHE A 95 -6.21 5.90 2.60
C PHE A 95 -6.48 6.43 1.20
N LEU A 96 -7.69 6.24 0.66
CA LEU A 96 -8.10 6.79 -0.63
C LEU A 96 -8.01 8.33 -0.64
N ALA A 97 -8.44 8.99 0.42
CA ALA A 97 -8.34 10.45 0.57
C ALA A 97 -6.88 10.93 0.55
N CYS A 98 -5.99 10.25 1.29
CA CYS A 98 -4.55 10.55 1.26
C CYS A 98 -3.95 10.39 -0.14
N CYS A 99 -4.29 9.31 -0.85
CA CYS A 99 -3.84 9.10 -2.22
C CYS A 99 -4.35 10.19 -3.18
N CYS A 100 -5.62 10.57 -3.08
CA CYS A 100 -6.19 11.65 -3.90
C CYS A 100 -5.47 12.98 -3.64
N SER A 101 -5.20 13.33 -2.39
CA SER A 101 -4.44 14.54 -2.04
C SER A 101 -3.03 14.52 -2.64
N ALA A 102 -2.31 13.40 -2.53
CA ALA A 102 -0.99 13.25 -3.11
C ALA A 102 -1.00 13.32 -4.64
N LEU A 103 -2.00 12.76 -5.29
CA LEU A 103 -2.17 12.83 -6.75
C LEU A 103 -2.53 14.24 -7.22
N GLU A 104 -3.35 14.96 -6.47
CA GLU A 104 -3.71 16.36 -6.78
C GLU A 104 -2.47 17.26 -6.76
N THR A 105 -1.57 17.10 -5.78
CA THR A 105 -0.30 17.85 -5.74
C THR A 105 0.61 17.54 -6.94
N GLN A 106 0.44 16.37 -7.57
CA GLN A 106 1.14 15.98 -8.80
C GLN A 106 0.41 16.43 -10.08
N GLY A 107 -0.67 17.22 -9.96
CA GLY A 107 -1.46 17.69 -11.09
C GLY A 107 -2.32 16.61 -11.76
N LYS A 108 -2.60 15.50 -11.07
CA LYS A 108 -3.51 14.46 -11.56
C LYS A 108 -4.97 14.87 -11.31
N HIS A 109 -5.87 14.46 -12.21
CA HIS A 109 -7.30 14.75 -12.13
C HIS A 109 -8.17 13.50 -12.08
N ALA A 110 -7.58 12.34 -12.40
CA ALA A 110 -8.27 11.06 -12.35
C ALA A 110 -7.34 9.93 -11.91
N TRP A 111 -7.88 9.01 -11.13
CA TRP A 111 -7.21 7.80 -10.67
C TRP A 111 -8.02 6.57 -11.08
N LEU A 112 -7.45 5.73 -11.95
CA LEU A 112 -7.94 4.38 -12.19
C LEU A 112 -7.42 3.51 -11.05
N LEU A 113 -8.30 3.24 -10.08
CA LEU A 113 -8.02 2.42 -8.91
C LEU A 113 -8.34 0.96 -9.24
N ILE A 114 -7.30 0.12 -9.27
CA ILE A 114 -7.43 -1.32 -9.51
C ILE A 114 -7.18 -2.03 -8.18
N TRP A 115 -8.12 -2.86 -7.76
CA TRP A 115 -8.07 -3.59 -6.50
C TRP A 115 -8.84 -4.91 -6.54
N ASP A 116 -8.71 -5.71 -5.51
CA ASP A 116 -9.39 -6.98 -5.38
C ASP A 116 -10.84 -6.82 -4.87
N ASN A 117 -11.50 -7.96 -4.64
CA ASN A 117 -12.87 -8.02 -4.14
C ASN A 117 -12.94 -8.22 -2.62
N ALA A 118 -12.01 -7.70 -1.84
CA ALA A 118 -12.10 -7.75 -0.39
C ALA A 118 -13.41 -7.12 0.10
N SER A 119 -14.02 -7.66 1.15
CA SER A 119 -15.36 -7.26 1.60
C SER A 119 -15.43 -5.79 1.99
N TRP A 120 -14.37 -5.22 2.54
CA TRP A 120 -14.29 -3.81 2.88
C TRP A 120 -14.16 -2.90 1.66
N HIS A 121 -13.51 -3.33 0.56
CA HIS A 121 -13.49 -2.61 -0.72
C HIS A 121 -14.88 -2.52 -1.34
N TYR A 122 -15.67 -3.58 -1.20
CA TYR A 122 -17.01 -3.67 -1.77
C TYR A 122 -18.10 -3.17 -0.83
N SER A 123 -17.75 -2.67 0.35
CA SER A 123 -18.70 -2.21 1.34
C SER A 123 -19.55 -1.03 0.83
N LYS A 124 -20.79 -0.93 1.36
CA LYS A 124 -21.67 0.21 1.05
C LYS A 124 -21.01 1.54 1.45
N ALA A 125 -20.29 1.56 2.57
CA ALA A 125 -19.60 2.75 3.07
C ALA A 125 -18.56 3.27 2.08
N VAL A 126 -17.65 2.41 1.61
CA VAL A 126 -16.60 2.79 0.65
C VAL A 126 -17.20 3.22 -0.70
N ARG A 127 -18.19 2.50 -1.22
CA ARG A 127 -18.85 2.88 -2.48
C ARG A 127 -19.58 4.21 -2.38
N THR A 128 -20.25 4.46 -1.26
CA THR A 128 -20.93 5.74 -1.01
C THR A 128 -19.91 6.86 -0.93
N TRP A 129 -18.83 6.66 -0.17
CA TRP A 129 -17.76 7.66 -0.04
C TRP A 129 -17.13 8.01 -1.40
N ILE A 130 -16.78 7.01 -2.23
CA ILE A 130 -16.23 7.26 -3.59
C ILE A 130 -17.22 8.05 -4.45
N ARG A 131 -18.51 7.70 -4.41
CA ARG A 131 -19.54 8.41 -5.17
C ARG A 131 -19.62 9.88 -4.74
N ASP A 132 -19.70 10.13 -3.44
CA ASP A 132 -19.87 11.47 -2.88
C ASP A 132 -18.60 12.32 -3.10
N HIS A 133 -17.40 11.73 -2.92
CA HIS A 133 -16.14 12.34 -3.30
C HIS A 133 -16.11 12.75 -4.79
N ASN A 134 -16.47 11.85 -5.69
CA ASN A 134 -16.51 12.15 -7.12
C ASN A 134 -17.51 13.23 -7.49
N GLN A 135 -18.66 13.32 -6.78
CA GLN A 135 -19.63 14.40 -6.95
C GLN A 135 -19.05 15.74 -6.51
N GLN A 136 -18.35 15.79 -5.38
CA GLN A 136 -17.67 16.99 -4.90
C GLN A 136 -16.60 17.48 -5.87
N VAL A 137 -15.75 16.56 -6.37
CA VAL A 137 -14.73 16.88 -7.38
C VAL A 137 -15.38 17.43 -8.66
N LYS A 138 -16.48 16.83 -9.10
CA LYS A 138 -17.22 17.32 -10.28
C LYS A 138 -17.81 18.72 -10.06
N ALA A 139 -18.36 18.98 -8.88
CA ALA A 139 -19.01 20.26 -8.55
C ALA A 139 -17.97 21.39 -8.36
N SER A 140 -16.84 21.09 -7.71
CA SER A 140 -15.79 22.10 -7.42
C SER A 140 -14.82 22.32 -8.58
N GLY A 141 -14.70 21.35 -9.49
CA GLY A 141 -13.66 21.31 -10.52
C GLY A 141 -12.23 21.08 -9.95
N LYS A 142 -12.11 20.73 -8.67
CA LYS A 142 -10.84 20.50 -7.97
C LYS A 142 -10.80 19.10 -7.37
N GLY A 143 -9.60 18.51 -7.28
CA GLY A 143 -9.37 17.18 -6.75
C GLY A 143 -9.25 16.09 -7.82
N VAL A 144 -9.15 14.86 -7.38
CA VAL A 144 -8.89 13.68 -8.22
C VAL A 144 -10.11 12.75 -8.19
N ARG A 145 -10.70 12.48 -9.35
CA ARG A 145 -11.82 11.52 -9.47
C ARG A 145 -11.29 10.09 -9.38
N ILE A 146 -11.96 9.26 -8.60
CA ILE A 146 -11.64 7.83 -8.46
C ILE A 146 -12.54 7.00 -9.37
N LEU A 147 -11.93 6.17 -10.21
CA LEU A 147 -12.61 5.20 -11.07
C LEU A 147 -12.21 3.79 -10.61
N PRO A 148 -13.01 3.14 -9.74
CA PRO A 148 -12.68 1.82 -9.23
C PRO A 148 -12.90 0.75 -10.30
N LEU A 149 -11.91 -0.12 -10.45
CA LEU A 149 -11.94 -1.33 -11.26
C LEU A 149 -11.60 -2.53 -10.39
N PHE A 150 -12.55 -3.46 -10.26
CA PHE A 150 -12.34 -4.68 -9.51
C PHE A 150 -11.68 -5.75 -10.38
N LEU A 151 -10.64 -6.37 -9.85
CA LEU A 151 -10.05 -7.57 -10.46
C LEU A 151 -11.07 -8.73 -10.46
N PRO A 152 -10.95 -9.68 -11.39
CA PRO A 152 -11.75 -10.90 -11.34
C PRO A 152 -11.56 -11.62 -10.00
N LYS A 153 -12.62 -12.27 -9.52
CA LYS A 153 -12.54 -13.04 -8.27
C LYS A 153 -11.48 -14.13 -8.37
N GLN A 154 -10.78 -14.39 -7.28
CA GLN A 154 -9.75 -15.44 -7.17
C GLN A 154 -8.62 -15.30 -8.21
N SER A 155 -8.26 -14.08 -8.59
CA SER A 155 -7.21 -13.82 -9.58
C SER A 155 -6.10 -12.90 -9.02
N PRO A 156 -5.44 -13.25 -7.91
CA PRO A 156 -4.41 -12.40 -7.30
C PRO A 156 -3.22 -12.18 -8.24
N TRP A 157 -2.93 -13.13 -9.14
CA TRP A 157 -1.86 -12.97 -10.13
C TRP A 157 -2.06 -11.81 -11.13
N LEU A 158 -3.27 -11.26 -11.21
CA LEU A 158 -3.56 -10.07 -12.01
C LEU A 158 -3.25 -8.77 -11.24
N ASN A 159 -2.94 -8.86 -9.95
CA ASN A 159 -2.52 -7.71 -9.16
C ASN A 159 -0.99 -7.63 -9.09
N PRO A 160 -0.35 -6.71 -9.82
CA PRO A 160 1.11 -6.63 -9.89
C PRO A 160 1.76 -6.18 -8.56
N ILE A 161 0.99 -5.73 -7.58
CA ILE A 161 1.50 -5.41 -6.25
C ILE A 161 1.81 -6.68 -5.41
N GLU A 162 1.10 -7.78 -5.64
CA GLU A 162 1.26 -9.03 -4.88
C GLU A 162 2.70 -9.58 -4.90
N PRO A 163 3.37 -9.70 -6.06
CA PRO A 163 4.77 -10.11 -6.10
C PRO A 163 5.69 -9.16 -5.32
N LYS A 164 5.37 -7.86 -5.28
CA LYS A 164 6.14 -6.88 -4.50
C LYS A 164 6.09 -7.22 -3.01
N TRP A 165 4.93 -7.62 -2.49
CA TRP A 165 4.80 -8.05 -1.09
C TRP A 165 5.65 -9.28 -0.78
N VAL A 166 5.65 -10.27 -1.67
CA VAL A 166 6.45 -11.50 -1.51
C VAL A 166 7.95 -11.16 -1.41
N HIS A 167 8.44 -10.31 -2.31
CA HIS A 167 9.85 -9.89 -2.29
C HIS A 167 10.18 -9.02 -1.07
N GLY A 168 9.32 -8.07 -0.74
CA GLY A 168 9.50 -7.22 0.43
C GLY A 168 9.53 -8.02 1.74
N LYS A 169 8.60 -8.97 1.93
CA LYS A 169 8.57 -9.84 3.11
C LYS A 169 9.87 -10.62 3.33
N ARG A 170 10.53 -11.01 2.25
CA ARG A 170 11.84 -11.69 2.33
C ARG A 170 12.99 -10.73 2.66
N ALA A 171 12.92 -9.51 2.15
CA ALA A 171 14.00 -8.54 2.28
C ALA A 171 14.04 -7.83 3.65
N VAL A 172 12.86 -7.66 4.31
CA VAL A 172 12.78 -6.90 5.58
C VAL A 172 12.96 -7.75 6.83
N VAL A 173 13.16 -9.06 6.67
CA VAL A 173 13.34 -9.99 7.80
C VAL A 173 14.65 -9.69 8.54
N GLU A 174 14.62 -9.82 9.88
CA GLU A 174 15.82 -9.76 10.72
C GLU A 174 16.11 -11.13 11.35
N PRO A 175 17.15 -11.82 10.93
CA PRO A 175 17.45 -13.16 11.44
C PRO A 175 18.05 -13.16 12.85
N ASN A 176 18.64 -12.04 13.29
CA ASN A 176 19.45 -11.98 14.51
C ASN A 176 18.70 -11.40 15.72
N GLY A 177 17.47 -10.94 15.54
CA GLY A 177 16.71 -10.33 16.62
C GLY A 177 15.29 -9.97 16.27
N LEU A 178 14.50 -9.59 17.27
CA LEU A 178 13.13 -9.12 17.08
C LEU A 178 13.14 -7.61 16.81
N LEU A 179 12.59 -7.21 15.66
CA LEU A 179 12.39 -5.79 15.35
C LEU A 179 11.23 -5.22 16.20
N SER A 180 11.35 -3.97 16.64
CA SER A 180 10.19 -3.21 17.09
C SER A 180 9.25 -2.90 15.92
N ALA A 181 8.00 -2.56 16.22
CA ALA A 181 7.03 -2.15 15.19
C ALA A 181 7.56 -0.97 14.36
N LYS A 182 8.18 0.01 15.02
CA LYS A 182 8.79 1.17 14.37
C LYS A 182 9.94 0.78 13.45
N GLN A 183 10.88 -0.05 13.93
CA GLN A 183 12.02 -0.51 13.12
C GLN A 183 11.56 -1.31 11.89
N LEU A 184 10.51 -2.14 12.04
CA LEU A 184 9.94 -2.88 10.93
C LEU A 184 9.32 -1.92 9.90
N ALA A 185 8.54 -0.93 10.33
CA ALA A 185 7.94 0.07 9.45
C ALA A 185 9.01 0.88 8.69
N GLU A 186 10.05 1.35 9.38
CA GLU A 186 11.17 2.07 8.77
C GLU A 186 11.90 1.22 7.73
N ARG A 187 12.15 -0.06 8.02
CA ARG A 187 12.79 -0.99 7.09
C ARG A 187 11.95 -1.28 5.86
N ILE A 188 10.63 -1.39 6.01
CA ILE A 188 9.69 -1.54 4.89
C ILE A 188 9.70 -0.30 4.00
N CYS A 189 9.59 0.90 4.60
CA CYS A 189 9.64 2.15 3.84
C CYS A 189 10.96 2.32 3.10
N ALA A 190 12.08 1.98 3.74
CA ALA A 190 13.40 2.02 3.11
C ALA A 190 13.49 1.05 1.90
N TYR A 191 12.96 -0.18 2.05
CA TYR A 191 12.95 -1.17 0.97
C TYR A 191 12.16 -0.69 -0.26
N TYR A 192 11.00 -0.06 -0.04
CA TYR A 192 10.15 0.45 -1.13
C TYR A 192 10.49 1.88 -1.55
N HIS A 193 11.51 2.50 -0.95
CA HIS A 193 11.91 3.89 -1.24
C HIS A 193 10.76 4.89 -1.09
N CYS A 194 9.92 4.70 -0.07
CA CYS A 194 8.81 5.60 0.25
C CYS A 194 9.04 6.32 1.58
N SER A 195 8.37 7.46 1.77
CA SER A 195 8.37 8.19 3.03
C SER A 195 7.60 7.43 4.12
N SER A 196 8.08 7.54 5.36
CA SER A 196 7.30 7.10 6.51
C SER A 196 6.28 8.19 6.85
N GLU A 197 5.01 7.82 6.82
CA GLU A 197 3.89 8.72 7.06
C GLU A 197 3.15 8.31 8.33
N ALA A 198 2.36 9.21 8.91
CA ALA A 198 1.53 8.90 10.07
C ALA A 198 0.61 7.69 9.81
N HIS A 199 0.45 6.83 10.81
CA HIS A 199 -0.43 5.67 10.71
C HIS A 199 -1.89 6.10 10.53
N LEU A 200 -2.64 5.32 9.79
CA LEU A 200 -4.09 5.45 9.73
C LEU A 200 -4.70 4.81 10.97
N SER A 201 -5.65 5.48 11.59
CA SER A 201 -6.34 4.97 12.78
C SER A 201 -7.85 5.20 12.67
N ILE A 202 -8.62 4.35 13.33
CA ILE A 202 -10.06 4.58 13.49
C ILE A 202 -10.21 5.79 14.39
N GLN A 203 -10.78 6.87 13.87
CA GLN A 203 -11.13 8.01 14.72
C GLN A 203 -12.25 7.57 15.66
N GLU A 204 -11.95 7.55 16.96
CA GLU A 204 -13.00 7.38 17.96
C GLU A 204 -13.98 8.54 17.79
N GLN A 205 -15.23 8.22 17.44
CA GLN A 205 -16.29 9.21 17.49
C GLN A 205 -16.43 9.61 18.95
N VAL A 206 -15.96 10.79 19.29
CA VAL A 206 -16.24 11.42 20.59
C VAL A 206 -17.75 11.65 20.60
N SER A 207 -18.45 10.80 21.33
CA SER A 207 -19.90 10.87 21.61
C SER A 207 -20.21 11.99 22.58
#